data_3466cc7e3be57382f9039daeb0a7727b
#
_entry.id   3466cc7e3be57382f9039daeb0a7727b
#
_cell.length_a   1.000
_cell.length_b   1.000
_cell.length_c   1.000
_cell.angle_alpha   90.00
_cell.angle_beta   90.00
_cell.angle_gamma   90.00
#
_symmetry.space_group_name_H-M   'P 1'
#
loop_
_entity.id
_entity.type
_entity.pdbx_description
1 polymer ?
#
loop_
_entity_poly.entity_id
_entity_poly.type
_entity_poly.pdbx_seq_one_letter_code
_entity_poly.pdbx_strand_id
1 'polypeptide(L)'
;DSNAGYFDVHLALHSNAAPEHLAGKLRGIDVYYYPYDKYSEMLGVITANNFMSIYPLPDKCTARPTTNLGEVTQTKAPAILCEIGYHDNEQDADWIRGNLTQIAENLTQSLCDYFGIPLIEPGPIVRGTVVTDGSNLNIRKFPSTEGEIIGTIPNGSAVTVYSRTNGWDVISYQGTVGYACNEYIVL
;
A
#
# COMPACT_ATOMS: atom_id res chain seq x y z
N ASP A 1 6.60 -20.80 -6.12
CA ASP A 1 7.99 -20.36 -6.30
C ASP A 1 8.00 -18.95 -6.91
N SER A 2 8.41 -17.95 -6.11
CA SER A 2 8.43 -16.53 -6.49
C SER A 2 9.36 -16.21 -7.68
N ASN A 3 10.28 -17.11 -8.03
CA ASN A 3 11.18 -16.96 -9.18
C ASN A 3 10.71 -17.69 -10.45
N ALA A 4 9.57 -18.40 -10.40
CA ALA A 4 9.06 -19.15 -11.52
C ALA A 4 8.35 -18.28 -12.57
N GLY A 5 8.01 -17.03 -12.22
CA GLY A 5 7.34 -16.06 -13.10
C GLY A 5 8.00 -14.69 -13.09
N TYR A 6 7.33 -13.75 -13.74
CA TYR A 6 7.64 -12.32 -13.67
C TYR A 6 6.63 -11.67 -12.72
N PHE A 7 7.12 -11.21 -11.57
CA PHE A 7 6.31 -10.55 -10.55
C PHE A 7 6.90 -9.17 -10.27
N ASP A 8 6.03 -8.20 -9.97
CA ASP A 8 6.44 -6.83 -9.70
C ASP A 8 7.07 -6.67 -8.32
N VAL A 9 6.60 -7.47 -7.34
CA VAL A 9 7.14 -7.54 -5.98
C VAL A 9 6.99 -8.94 -5.38
N HIS A 10 7.80 -9.24 -4.39
CA HIS A 10 7.64 -10.37 -3.48
C HIS A 10 7.39 -9.86 -2.07
N LEU A 11 6.30 -10.31 -1.45
CA LEU A 11 5.91 -9.94 -0.10
C LEU A 11 5.80 -11.20 0.76
N ALA A 12 6.73 -11.39 1.69
CA ALA A 12 6.71 -12.45 2.68
C ALA A 12 6.09 -11.93 3.99
N LEU A 13 5.08 -12.65 4.50
CA LEU A 13 4.35 -12.28 5.73
C LEU A 13 4.63 -13.30 6.82
N HIS A 14 5.27 -12.84 7.87
CA HIS A 14 5.68 -13.61 9.02
C HIS A 14 5.27 -12.94 10.32
N SER A 15 5.39 -13.65 11.42
CA SER A 15 5.41 -13.10 12.77
C SER A 15 6.69 -13.53 13.47
N ASN A 16 7.33 -12.61 14.16
CA ASN A 16 8.61 -12.82 14.84
C ASN A 16 8.47 -13.68 16.09
N ALA A 17 9.59 -14.25 16.54
CA ALA A 17 9.74 -14.88 17.84
C ALA A 17 10.99 -14.35 18.54
N ALA A 18 10.90 -14.07 19.84
CA ALA A 18 12.05 -13.68 20.63
C ALA A 18 12.99 -14.86 20.87
N PRO A 19 14.32 -14.63 21.01
CA PRO A 19 15.22 -15.64 21.54
C PRO A 19 14.74 -16.13 22.93
N GLU A 20 15.03 -17.38 23.28
CA GLU A 20 14.52 -18.02 24.49
C GLU A 20 14.67 -17.18 25.77
N HIS A 21 15.81 -16.52 25.95
CA HIS A 21 16.08 -15.67 27.13
C HIS A 21 15.28 -14.35 27.17
N LEU A 22 14.64 -13.99 26.04
CA LEU A 22 13.78 -12.82 25.89
C LEU A 22 12.33 -13.20 25.55
N ALA A 23 11.97 -14.48 25.62
CA ALA A 23 10.64 -14.97 25.30
C ALA A 23 9.54 -14.14 26.00
N GLY A 24 8.56 -13.70 25.23
CA GLY A 24 7.44 -12.89 25.68
C GLY A 24 7.78 -11.41 26.01
N LYS A 25 9.04 -10.96 25.84
CA LYS A 25 9.46 -9.59 26.22
C LYS A 25 9.60 -8.63 25.06
N LEU A 26 9.87 -9.14 23.85
CA LEU A 26 10.05 -8.29 22.68
C LEU A 26 8.71 -8.01 22.02
N ARG A 27 8.62 -6.82 21.42
CA ARG A 27 7.47 -6.35 20.66
C ARG A 27 7.95 -5.47 19.52
N GLY A 28 7.20 -5.42 18.42
CA GLY A 28 7.48 -4.52 17.31
C GLY A 28 7.22 -5.17 15.95
N ILE A 29 7.34 -4.36 14.92
CA ILE A 29 7.24 -4.77 13.53
C ILE A 29 8.56 -4.47 12.85
N ASP A 30 9.17 -5.47 12.23
CA ASP A 30 10.38 -5.34 11.45
C ASP A 30 10.10 -5.68 9.98
N VAL A 31 10.41 -4.75 9.07
CA VAL A 31 10.27 -4.95 7.64
C VAL A 31 11.67 -5.08 7.05
N TYR A 32 12.05 -6.30 6.71
CA TYR A 32 13.36 -6.62 6.15
C TYR A 32 13.39 -6.42 4.65
N TYR A 33 14.49 -5.86 4.15
CA TYR A 33 14.73 -5.66 2.73
C TYR A 33 16.21 -5.91 2.36
N TYR A 34 16.49 -6.18 1.07
CA TYR A 34 17.84 -6.32 0.56
C TYR A 34 18.46 -4.94 0.29
N PRO A 35 19.57 -4.54 0.97
CA PRO A 35 20.08 -3.16 0.90
C PRO A 35 20.75 -2.79 -0.44
N TYR A 36 21.01 -3.76 -1.31
CA TYR A 36 21.57 -3.50 -2.64
C TYR A 36 20.50 -3.42 -3.74
N ASP A 37 19.22 -3.52 -3.39
CA ASP A 37 18.09 -3.25 -4.26
C ASP A 37 17.28 -2.06 -3.73
N LYS A 38 17.41 -0.93 -4.44
CA LYS A 38 16.71 0.32 -4.07
C LYS A 38 15.19 0.21 -4.07
N TYR A 39 14.64 -0.70 -4.86
CA TYR A 39 13.20 -0.90 -4.94
C TYR A 39 12.68 -1.69 -3.74
N SER A 40 13.43 -2.70 -3.28
CA SER A 40 13.17 -3.40 -2.03
C SER A 40 13.27 -2.45 -0.82
N GLU A 41 14.30 -1.60 -0.78
CA GLU A 41 14.44 -0.58 0.26
C GLU A 41 13.27 0.38 0.28
N MET A 42 12.86 0.91 -0.88
CA MET A 42 11.72 1.83 -1.00
C MET A 42 10.43 1.18 -0.48
N LEU A 43 10.13 -0.06 -0.91
CA LEU A 43 8.96 -0.80 -0.45
C LEU A 43 9.02 -1.06 1.06
N GLY A 44 10.18 -1.45 1.58
CA GLY A 44 10.40 -1.71 3.00
C GLY A 44 10.18 -0.48 3.88
N VAL A 45 10.70 0.67 3.46
CA VAL A 45 10.52 1.95 4.18
C VAL A 45 9.05 2.40 4.15
N ILE A 46 8.39 2.34 3.00
CA ILE A 46 6.95 2.68 2.88
C ILE A 46 6.13 1.80 3.82
N THR A 47 6.35 0.48 3.77
CA THR A 47 5.58 -0.48 4.57
C THR A 47 5.79 -0.28 6.07
N ALA A 48 7.04 -0.08 6.52
CA ALA A 48 7.32 0.18 7.93
C ALA A 48 6.67 1.49 8.42
N ASN A 49 6.73 2.56 7.61
CA ASN A 49 6.08 3.83 7.93
C ASN A 49 4.55 3.70 8.02
N ASN A 50 3.94 2.94 7.12
CA ASN A 50 2.50 2.73 7.15
C ASN A 50 2.07 1.94 8.39
N PHE A 51 2.85 0.94 8.83
CA PHE A 51 2.60 0.22 10.08
C PHE A 51 2.63 1.13 11.32
N MET A 52 3.40 2.22 11.32
CA MET A 52 3.39 3.20 12.43
C MET A 52 2.01 3.79 12.69
N SER A 53 1.14 3.86 11.69
CA SER A 53 -0.21 4.42 11.81
C SER A 53 -1.21 3.49 12.51
N ILE A 54 -0.94 2.18 12.52
CA ILE A 54 -1.88 1.17 13.03
C ILE A 54 -1.35 0.37 14.22
N TYR A 55 -0.02 0.25 14.36
CA TYR A 55 0.58 -0.53 15.44
C TYR A 55 0.61 0.26 16.76
N PRO A 56 0.31 -0.36 17.93
CA PRO A 56 0.22 0.34 19.21
C PRO A 56 1.52 1.00 19.69
N LEU A 57 2.67 0.60 19.15
CA LEU A 57 3.99 1.14 19.49
C LEU A 57 4.68 1.61 18.19
N PRO A 58 4.31 2.80 17.64
CA PRO A 58 4.83 3.28 16.35
C PRO A 58 6.35 3.28 16.26
N ASP A 59 7.04 3.69 17.33
CA ASP A 59 8.51 3.75 17.40
C ASP A 59 9.19 2.37 17.29
N LYS A 60 8.40 1.28 17.33
CA LYS A 60 8.86 -0.09 17.15
C LYS A 60 8.53 -0.67 15.78
N CYS A 61 8.10 0.15 14.82
CA CYS A 61 7.96 -0.23 13.42
C CYS A 61 9.22 0.22 12.67
N THR A 62 10.03 -0.73 12.17
CA THR A 62 11.32 -0.40 11.57
C THR A 62 11.57 -1.11 10.24
N ALA A 63 12.10 -0.38 9.26
CA ALA A 63 12.67 -0.96 8.05
C ALA A 63 14.12 -1.39 8.34
N ARG A 64 14.47 -2.65 8.06
CA ARG A 64 15.77 -3.25 8.39
C ARG A 64 16.46 -3.83 7.16
N PRO A 65 17.67 -3.38 6.83
CA PRO A 65 18.47 -4.03 5.81
C PRO A 65 18.91 -5.42 6.26
N THR A 66 18.89 -6.40 5.35
CA THR A 66 19.41 -7.75 5.60
C THR A 66 20.08 -8.35 4.37
N THR A 67 21.13 -9.13 4.59
CA THR A 67 21.80 -9.93 3.56
C THR A 67 21.68 -11.44 3.83
N ASN A 68 20.96 -11.82 4.90
CA ASN A 68 20.95 -13.20 5.42
C ASN A 68 19.61 -13.92 5.22
N LEU A 69 18.54 -13.20 4.84
CA LEU A 69 17.22 -13.78 4.61
C LEU A 69 17.03 -14.13 3.14
N GLY A 70 16.95 -15.42 2.83
CA GLY A 70 16.82 -15.92 1.45
C GLY A 70 15.60 -15.38 0.72
N GLU A 71 14.49 -15.16 1.42
CA GLU A 71 13.24 -14.63 0.83
C GLU A 71 13.35 -13.21 0.30
N VAL A 72 14.32 -12.42 0.76
CA VAL A 72 14.57 -11.08 0.22
C VAL A 72 15.85 -10.99 -0.62
N THR A 73 16.80 -11.93 -0.46
CA THR A 73 18.10 -11.88 -1.14
C THR A 73 18.17 -12.74 -2.40
N GLN A 74 17.25 -13.71 -2.55
CA GLN A 74 17.28 -14.69 -3.66
C GLN A 74 16.09 -14.56 -4.61
N THR A 75 15.28 -13.52 -4.46
CA THR A 75 14.16 -13.21 -5.35
C THR A 75 14.61 -12.34 -6.53
N LYS A 76 13.99 -12.54 -7.69
CA LYS A 76 14.21 -11.68 -8.89
C LYS A 76 13.46 -10.36 -8.78
N ALA A 77 12.26 -10.39 -8.19
CA ALA A 77 11.46 -9.20 -7.94
C ALA A 77 11.96 -8.46 -6.69
N PRO A 78 11.77 -7.14 -6.61
CA PRO A 78 11.90 -6.42 -5.35
C PRO A 78 11.17 -7.12 -4.24
N ALA A 79 11.81 -7.31 -3.09
CA ALA A 79 11.30 -8.18 -2.03
C ALA A 79 11.40 -7.56 -0.65
N ILE A 80 10.36 -7.76 0.15
CA ILE A 80 10.37 -7.50 1.59
C ILE A 80 9.85 -8.71 2.37
N LEU A 81 10.32 -8.84 3.61
CA LEU A 81 9.80 -9.77 4.59
C LEU A 81 9.33 -8.96 5.80
N CYS A 82 8.03 -9.06 6.09
CA CYS A 82 7.40 -8.39 7.22
C CYS A 82 7.30 -9.35 8.41
N GLU A 83 8.00 -9.05 9.49
CA GLU A 83 7.80 -9.66 10.80
C GLU A 83 6.78 -8.83 11.57
N ILE A 84 5.51 -9.22 11.47
CA ILE A 84 4.35 -8.48 11.97
C ILE A 84 4.10 -8.85 13.43
N GLY A 85 4.80 -8.19 14.36
CA GLY A 85 4.71 -8.47 15.79
C GLY A 85 5.39 -9.76 16.22
N TYR A 86 5.52 -9.97 17.52
CA TYR A 86 6.11 -11.16 18.14
C TYR A 86 5.01 -12.11 18.61
N HIS A 87 4.87 -13.29 17.97
CA HIS A 87 3.80 -14.24 18.33
C HIS A 87 3.98 -14.91 19.70
N ASP A 88 5.18 -14.88 20.27
CA ASP A 88 5.47 -15.33 21.64
C ASP A 88 5.16 -14.25 22.70
N ASN A 89 4.88 -13.01 22.30
CA ASN A 89 4.38 -11.93 23.16
C ASN A 89 2.86 -11.86 23.11
N GLU A 90 2.19 -11.99 24.27
CA GLU A 90 0.72 -12.04 24.34
C GLU A 90 0.05 -10.79 23.72
N GLN A 91 0.60 -9.59 24.00
CA GLN A 91 0.02 -8.35 23.49
C GLN A 91 0.13 -8.21 21.97
N ASP A 92 1.27 -8.65 21.38
CA ASP A 92 1.44 -8.64 19.93
C ASP A 92 0.59 -9.73 19.27
N ALA A 93 0.56 -10.91 19.85
CA ALA A 93 -0.27 -12.01 19.36
C ALA A 93 -1.77 -11.64 19.38
N ASP A 94 -2.25 -10.98 20.44
CA ASP A 94 -3.62 -10.48 20.54
C ASP A 94 -3.89 -9.37 19.53
N TRP A 95 -2.94 -8.44 19.38
CA TRP A 95 -3.06 -7.37 18.38
C TRP A 95 -3.14 -7.95 16.96
N ILE A 96 -2.28 -8.89 16.59
CA ILE A 96 -2.33 -9.55 15.27
C ILE A 96 -3.71 -10.19 15.06
N ARG A 97 -4.18 -11.01 16.00
CA ARG A 97 -5.48 -11.70 15.88
C ARG A 97 -6.67 -10.75 15.79
N GLY A 98 -6.60 -9.66 16.52
CA GLY A 98 -7.68 -8.66 16.57
C GLY A 98 -7.72 -7.68 15.39
N ASN A 99 -6.62 -7.58 14.59
CA ASN A 99 -6.47 -6.54 13.57
C ASN A 99 -6.11 -7.09 12.18
N LEU A 100 -6.44 -8.34 11.85
CA LEU A 100 -6.08 -8.97 10.57
C LEU A 100 -6.55 -8.16 9.37
N THR A 101 -7.79 -7.63 9.40
CA THR A 101 -8.32 -6.79 8.33
C THR A 101 -7.52 -5.50 8.19
N GLN A 102 -7.27 -4.80 9.30
CA GLN A 102 -6.50 -3.54 9.30
C GLN A 102 -5.04 -3.75 8.83
N ILE A 103 -4.43 -4.87 9.20
CA ILE A 103 -3.10 -5.27 8.72
C ILE A 103 -3.12 -5.47 7.21
N ALA A 104 -4.12 -6.18 6.68
CA ALA A 104 -4.26 -6.44 5.24
C ALA A 104 -4.50 -5.14 4.45
N GLU A 105 -5.36 -4.25 4.94
CA GLU A 105 -5.62 -2.93 4.37
C GLU A 105 -4.35 -2.07 4.36
N ASN A 106 -3.59 -2.06 5.46
CA ASN A 106 -2.34 -1.32 5.57
C ASN A 106 -1.25 -1.83 4.60
N LEU A 107 -1.12 -3.15 4.45
CA LEU A 107 -0.23 -3.76 3.45
C LEU A 107 -0.67 -3.42 2.02
N THR A 108 -1.98 -3.42 1.75
CA THR A 108 -2.54 -3.02 0.45
C THR A 108 -2.25 -1.55 0.17
N GLN A 109 -2.44 -0.66 1.16
CA GLN A 109 -2.06 0.74 1.05
C GLN A 109 -0.56 0.90 0.75
N SER A 110 0.29 0.12 1.41
CA SER A 110 1.75 0.16 1.18
C SER A 110 2.12 -0.23 -0.26
N LEU A 111 1.44 -1.21 -0.83
CA LEU A 111 1.61 -1.57 -2.24
C LEU A 111 1.09 -0.47 -3.17
N CYS A 112 -0.07 0.13 -2.86
CA CYS A 112 -0.61 1.25 -3.62
C CYS A 112 0.34 2.46 -3.61
N ASP A 113 0.90 2.81 -2.45
CA ASP A 113 1.87 3.89 -2.31
C ASP A 113 3.16 3.59 -3.09
N TYR A 114 3.64 2.35 -3.03
CA TYR A 114 4.83 1.91 -3.76
C TYR A 114 4.67 2.01 -5.28
N PHE A 115 3.55 1.54 -5.82
CA PHE A 115 3.26 1.61 -7.25
C PHE A 115 2.74 2.98 -7.69
N GLY A 116 2.40 3.87 -6.76
CA GLY A 116 1.83 5.18 -7.03
C GLY A 116 0.45 5.08 -7.68
N ILE A 117 -0.36 4.13 -7.25
CA ILE A 117 -1.75 3.93 -7.67
C ILE A 117 -2.70 4.21 -6.51
N PRO A 118 -3.94 4.66 -6.77
CA PRO A 118 -4.90 4.89 -5.70
C PRO A 118 -5.37 3.57 -5.06
N LEU A 119 -5.53 3.56 -3.74
CA LEU A 119 -6.28 2.52 -3.04
C LEU A 119 -7.76 2.63 -3.42
N ILE A 120 -8.34 1.53 -3.87
CA ILE A 120 -9.78 1.43 -4.15
C ILE A 120 -10.43 0.72 -2.98
N GLU A 121 -11.19 1.48 -2.20
CA GLU A 121 -11.99 0.92 -1.10
C GLU A 121 -13.13 0.04 -1.65
N PRO A 122 -13.44 -1.09 -1.02
CA PRO A 122 -14.57 -1.91 -1.39
C PRO A 122 -15.87 -1.10 -1.30
N GLY A 123 -16.57 -0.96 -2.43
CA GLY A 123 -17.81 -0.18 -2.51
C GLY A 123 -18.52 -0.38 -3.83
N PRO A 124 -19.72 0.21 -4.00
CA PRO A 124 -20.43 0.13 -5.26
C PRO A 124 -19.66 0.88 -6.36
N ILE A 125 -19.35 0.18 -7.44
CA ILE A 125 -18.81 0.80 -8.65
C ILE A 125 -19.97 1.46 -9.38
N VAL A 126 -19.84 2.77 -9.63
CA VAL A 126 -20.88 3.56 -10.31
C VAL A 126 -20.38 4.21 -11.59
N ARG A 127 -21.29 4.54 -12.48
CA ARG A 127 -20.97 5.34 -13.67
C ARG A 127 -21.18 6.82 -13.35
N GLY A 128 -20.17 7.64 -13.70
CA GLY A 128 -20.27 9.08 -13.67
C GLY A 128 -20.11 9.68 -15.06
N THR A 129 -20.53 10.92 -15.21
CA THR A 129 -20.35 11.72 -16.42
C THR A 129 -19.55 12.96 -16.08
N VAL A 130 -18.50 13.25 -16.83
CA VAL A 130 -17.70 14.47 -16.66
C VAL A 130 -18.49 15.68 -17.18
N VAL A 131 -18.66 16.69 -16.34
CA VAL A 131 -19.35 17.95 -16.64
C VAL A 131 -18.43 19.11 -16.26
N THR A 132 -17.84 19.73 -17.27
CA THR A 132 -16.98 20.91 -17.15
C THR A 132 -17.54 22.07 -17.99
N ASP A 133 -16.84 23.19 -18.00
CA ASP A 133 -17.10 24.34 -18.86
C ASP A 133 -16.75 24.15 -20.36
N GLY A 134 -16.43 22.89 -20.74
CA GLY A 134 -15.93 22.51 -22.06
C GLY A 134 -14.44 22.14 -22.07
N SER A 135 -13.73 22.40 -20.98
CA SER A 135 -12.35 21.95 -20.80
C SER A 135 -12.28 20.45 -20.45
N ASN A 136 -11.11 19.84 -20.59
CA ASN A 136 -10.89 18.48 -20.14
C ASN A 136 -10.68 18.44 -18.61
N LEU A 137 -11.20 17.40 -17.95
CA LEU A 137 -10.91 17.09 -16.55
C LEU A 137 -9.60 16.31 -16.44
N ASN A 138 -8.72 16.73 -15.53
CA ASN A 138 -7.45 16.04 -15.30
C ASN A 138 -7.64 14.76 -14.48
N ILE A 139 -6.93 13.70 -14.86
CA ILE A 139 -6.69 12.53 -14.03
C ILE A 139 -5.32 12.74 -13.37
N ARG A 140 -5.28 12.64 -12.04
CA ARG A 140 -4.07 12.89 -11.26
C ARG A 140 -3.63 11.64 -10.50
N LYS A 141 -2.33 11.57 -10.26
CA LYS A 141 -1.71 10.48 -9.49
C LYS A 141 -2.09 10.51 -8.01
N PHE A 142 -2.32 11.71 -7.46
CA PHE A 142 -2.68 11.95 -6.06
C PHE A 142 -3.90 12.90 -5.98
N PRO A 143 -4.72 12.83 -4.91
CA PRO A 143 -5.89 13.67 -4.70
C PRO A 143 -5.51 15.10 -4.30
N SER A 144 -4.86 15.82 -5.19
CA SER A 144 -4.36 17.18 -5.00
C SER A 144 -4.27 17.92 -6.34
N THR A 145 -4.53 19.22 -6.32
CA THR A 145 -4.34 20.09 -7.50
C THR A 145 -2.88 20.18 -7.94
N GLU A 146 -1.94 19.90 -7.04
CA GLU A 146 -0.50 19.82 -7.32
C GLU A 146 -0.05 18.42 -7.76
N GLY A 147 -0.95 17.42 -7.70
CA GLY A 147 -0.64 16.05 -8.12
C GLY A 147 -0.31 15.97 -9.61
N GLU A 148 0.65 15.11 -9.96
CA GLU A 148 1.02 14.84 -11.34
C GLU A 148 -0.21 14.47 -12.19
N ILE A 149 -0.35 15.08 -13.36
CA ILE A 149 -1.42 14.77 -14.32
C ILE A 149 -0.97 13.56 -15.13
N ILE A 150 -1.71 12.46 -15.00
CA ILE A 150 -1.44 11.19 -15.68
C ILE A 150 -2.41 10.92 -16.85
N GLY A 151 -3.40 11.76 -17.04
CA GLY A 151 -4.36 11.69 -18.14
C GLY A 151 -5.37 12.83 -18.11
N THR A 152 -6.23 12.89 -19.12
CA THR A 152 -7.33 13.86 -19.20
C THR A 152 -8.58 13.22 -19.76
N ILE A 153 -9.76 13.75 -19.36
CA ILE A 153 -11.08 13.24 -19.72
C ILE A 153 -11.85 14.39 -20.40
N PRO A 154 -12.30 14.23 -21.65
CA PRO A 154 -13.13 15.24 -22.31
C PRO A 154 -14.45 15.48 -21.58
N ASN A 155 -14.95 16.71 -21.63
CA ASN A 155 -16.30 17.04 -21.18
C ASN A 155 -17.35 16.13 -21.82
N GLY A 156 -18.34 15.68 -21.06
CA GLY A 156 -19.40 14.76 -21.49
C GLY A 156 -19.00 13.28 -21.52
N SER A 157 -17.73 12.94 -21.22
CA SER A 157 -17.29 11.54 -21.20
C SER A 157 -17.84 10.78 -20.01
N ALA A 158 -18.18 9.51 -20.22
CA ALA A 158 -18.52 8.58 -19.13
C ALA A 158 -17.25 8.02 -18.48
N VAL A 159 -17.25 7.94 -17.16
CA VAL A 159 -16.18 7.37 -16.34
C VAL A 159 -16.72 6.30 -15.40
N THR A 160 -15.87 5.37 -15.01
CA THR A 160 -16.15 4.45 -13.90
C THR A 160 -15.64 5.09 -12.62
N VAL A 161 -16.50 5.22 -11.60
CA VAL A 161 -16.15 5.75 -10.27
C VAL A 161 -16.11 4.58 -9.29
N TYR A 162 -14.96 4.39 -8.65
CA TYR A 162 -14.70 3.33 -7.68
C TYR A 162 -14.92 3.78 -6.24
N SER A 163 -14.55 5.03 -5.94
CA SER A 163 -14.78 5.62 -4.62
C SER A 163 -14.86 7.15 -4.71
N ARG A 164 -15.51 7.76 -3.71
CA ARG A 164 -15.65 9.22 -3.60
C ARG A 164 -15.29 9.68 -2.18
N THR A 165 -14.24 10.49 -2.05
CA THR A 165 -13.76 11.01 -0.76
C THR A 165 -13.16 12.41 -0.89
N ASN A 166 -13.46 13.29 0.08
CA ASN A 166 -12.75 14.58 0.28
C ASN A 166 -12.54 15.42 -0.99
N GLY A 167 -13.55 15.55 -1.84
CA GLY A 167 -13.46 16.37 -3.07
C GLY A 167 -12.86 15.66 -4.28
N TRP A 168 -12.48 14.38 -4.15
CA TRP A 168 -11.87 13.57 -5.21
C TRP A 168 -12.60 12.25 -5.41
N ASP A 169 -12.68 11.81 -6.67
CA ASP A 169 -13.11 10.48 -7.04
C ASP A 169 -11.93 9.66 -7.53
N VAL A 170 -11.85 8.39 -7.11
CA VAL A 170 -11.01 7.40 -7.78
C VAL A 170 -11.79 6.90 -8.99
N ILE A 171 -11.22 7.14 -10.17
CA ILE A 171 -11.90 6.85 -11.44
C ILE A 171 -11.06 5.99 -12.37
N SER A 172 -11.73 5.37 -13.34
CA SER A 172 -11.08 4.81 -14.54
C SER A 172 -11.68 5.42 -15.79
N TYR A 173 -10.80 5.83 -16.69
CA TYR A 173 -11.13 6.28 -18.05
C TYR A 173 -10.13 5.73 -19.05
N GLN A 174 -10.60 4.96 -20.03
CA GLN A 174 -9.78 4.34 -21.09
C GLN A 174 -8.54 3.56 -20.55
N GLY A 175 -8.71 2.85 -19.43
CA GLY A 175 -7.65 2.06 -18.80
C GLY A 175 -6.71 2.84 -17.85
N THR A 176 -6.80 4.17 -17.82
CA THR A 176 -6.08 4.98 -16.82
C THR A 176 -6.90 5.05 -15.55
N VAL A 177 -6.29 4.67 -14.41
CA VAL A 177 -6.88 4.79 -13.07
C VAL A 177 -6.14 5.90 -12.33
N GLY A 178 -6.89 6.77 -11.65
CA GLY A 178 -6.33 7.89 -10.91
C GLY A 178 -7.41 8.72 -10.20
N TYR A 179 -7.02 9.88 -9.71
CA TYR A 179 -7.91 10.81 -9.01
C TYR A 179 -8.39 11.90 -9.93
N ALA A 180 -9.70 12.19 -9.88
CA ALA A 180 -10.32 13.32 -10.55
C ALA A 180 -11.16 14.12 -9.55
N CYS A 181 -11.20 15.46 -9.71
CA CYS A 181 -12.00 16.30 -8.82
C CYS A 181 -13.49 15.97 -9.01
N ASN A 182 -14.17 15.62 -7.93
CA ASN A 182 -15.53 15.11 -7.98
C ASN A 182 -16.59 16.19 -8.21
N GLU A 183 -16.23 17.47 -8.07
CA GLU A 183 -17.08 18.61 -8.44
C GLU A 183 -17.49 18.56 -9.93
N TYR A 184 -16.64 17.96 -10.77
CA TYR A 184 -16.85 17.82 -12.21
C TYR A 184 -17.37 16.44 -12.63
N ILE A 185 -17.82 15.60 -11.68
CA ILE A 185 -18.35 14.27 -11.99
C ILE A 185 -19.76 14.13 -11.41
N VAL A 186 -20.73 14.01 -12.31
CA VAL A 186 -22.14 13.75 -11.98
C VAL A 186 -22.35 12.23 -12.02
N LEU A 187 -22.87 11.67 -10.91
CA LEU A 187 -23.23 10.23 -10.77
C LEU A 187 -24.67 10.00 -11.17
#